data_aa761b62c8762db07218d8b3b57a5d18
#
_entry.id   aa761b62c8762db07218d8b3b57a5d18
#
_cell.length_a   1.000
_cell.length_b   1.000
_cell.length_c   1.000
_cell.angle_alpha   90.00
_cell.angle_beta   90.00
_cell.angle_gamma   90.00
#
_symmetry.space_group_name_H-M   'P 1'
#
loop_
_entity.id
_entity.type
_entity.pdbx_description
1 polymer ?
#
loop_
_entity_poly.entity_id
_entity_poly.type
_entity_poly.pdbx_seq_one_letter_code
_entity_poly.pdbx_strand_id
1 'polypeptide(L)'
;MTTAESIPEMLQRVRATFATGKTRPIEWRLHQLGELARMMREHEADFVAALQADLHKGSFETALSELGFVASEAKYASKHLRRWARPKRVSTPMMAL
;
A
#
# COMPACT_ATOMS: atom_id res chain seq x y z
N MET A 1 -10.15 19.62 -19.88
CA MET A 1 -9.50 19.81 -18.58
C MET A 1 -10.31 19.09 -17.52
N THR A 2 -9.71 18.15 -16.82
CA THR A 2 -10.40 17.40 -15.79
C THR A 2 -10.51 18.25 -14.54
N THR A 3 -11.73 18.48 -14.05
CA THR A 3 -11.93 19.19 -12.80
C THR A 3 -11.42 18.34 -11.63
N ALA A 4 -10.60 18.94 -10.77
CA ALA A 4 -10.10 18.23 -9.60
C ALA A 4 -11.26 17.85 -8.67
N GLU A 5 -11.30 16.60 -8.27
CA GLU A 5 -12.26 16.11 -7.29
C GLU A 5 -11.98 16.73 -5.92
N SER A 6 -13.02 17.14 -5.20
CA SER A 6 -12.82 17.69 -3.85
C SER A 6 -12.45 16.56 -2.87
N ILE A 7 -11.82 16.94 -1.75
CA ILE A 7 -11.45 15.96 -0.72
C ILE A 7 -12.67 15.19 -0.18
N PRO A 8 -13.82 15.83 0.15
CA PRO A 8 -15.01 15.09 0.56
C PRO A 8 -15.50 14.10 -0.49
N GLU A 9 -15.46 14.47 -1.77
CA GLU A 9 -15.87 13.58 -2.86
C GLU A 9 -14.94 12.37 -2.98
N MET A 10 -13.62 12.58 -2.86
CA MET A 10 -12.64 11.51 -2.87
C MET A 10 -12.88 10.53 -1.72
N LEU A 11 -13.11 11.05 -0.52
CA LEU A 11 -13.38 10.25 0.66
C LEU A 11 -14.63 9.41 0.49
N GLN A 12 -15.69 10.01 -0.04
CA GLN A 12 -16.94 9.30 -0.27
C GLN A 12 -16.78 8.19 -1.30
N ARG A 13 -16.01 8.43 -2.36
CA ARG A 13 -15.73 7.45 -3.39
C ARG A 13 -14.97 6.24 -2.85
N VAL A 14 -13.92 6.46 -2.05
CA VAL A 14 -13.16 5.35 -1.48
C VAL A 14 -13.95 4.58 -0.43
N ARG A 15 -14.79 5.25 0.34
CA ARG A 15 -15.69 4.58 1.28
C ARG A 15 -16.72 3.71 0.57
N ALA A 16 -17.28 4.19 -0.53
CA ALA A 16 -18.22 3.42 -1.34
C ALA A 16 -17.57 2.15 -1.91
N THR A 17 -16.36 2.27 -2.41
CA THR A 17 -15.59 1.12 -2.89
C THR A 17 -15.31 0.11 -1.78
N PHE A 18 -14.91 0.58 -0.61
CA PHE A 18 -14.68 -0.28 0.55
C PHE A 18 -15.96 -1.04 0.94
N ALA A 19 -17.10 -0.36 0.92
CA ALA A 19 -18.39 -0.98 1.27
C ALA A 19 -18.80 -2.10 0.33
N THR A 20 -18.29 -2.14 -0.91
CA THR A 20 -18.57 -3.23 -1.86
C THR A 20 -17.91 -4.54 -1.48
N GLY A 21 -16.94 -4.54 -0.56
CA GLY A 21 -16.16 -5.72 -0.21
C GLY A 21 -15.05 -6.06 -1.19
N LYS A 22 -14.81 -5.23 -2.20
CA LYS A 22 -13.76 -5.47 -3.22
C LYS A 22 -12.39 -5.69 -2.63
N THR A 23 -12.07 -5.01 -1.52
CA THR A 23 -10.73 -5.04 -0.91
C THR A 23 -10.55 -6.16 0.12
N ARG A 24 -11.60 -6.95 0.41
CA ARG A 24 -11.56 -7.97 1.46
C ARG A 24 -10.81 -9.24 1.08
N PRO A 25 -10.93 -9.78 -0.16
CA PRO A 25 -10.25 -11.03 -0.50
C PRO A 25 -8.74 -10.91 -0.35
N ILE A 26 -8.13 -11.93 0.26
CA ILE A 26 -6.67 -11.98 0.44
C ILE A 26 -5.94 -11.94 -0.90
N GLU A 27 -6.47 -12.64 -1.91
CA GLU A 27 -5.86 -12.67 -3.24
C GLU A 27 -5.80 -11.28 -3.87
N TRP A 28 -6.85 -10.47 -3.67
CA TRP A 28 -6.86 -9.09 -4.15
C TRP A 28 -5.76 -8.26 -3.48
N ARG A 29 -5.61 -8.41 -2.16
CA ARG A 29 -4.60 -7.68 -1.40
C ARG A 29 -3.19 -8.09 -1.78
N LEU A 30 -2.95 -9.40 -1.96
CA LEU A 30 -1.65 -9.91 -2.41
C LEU A 30 -1.32 -9.39 -3.80
N HIS A 31 -2.30 -9.32 -4.69
CA HIS A 31 -2.10 -8.75 -6.02
C HIS A 31 -1.69 -7.28 -5.93
N GLN A 32 -2.35 -6.49 -5.08
CA GLN A 32 -2.00 -5.08 -4.91
C GLN A 32 -0.58 -4.89 -4.35
N LEU A 33 -0.15 -5.72 -3.41
CA LEU A 33 1.22 -5.66 -2.90
C LEU A 33 2.24 -5.99 -4.00
N GLY A 34 1.93 -6.96 -4.85
CA GLY A 34 2.76 -7.29 -6.01
C GLY A 34 2.84 -6.14 -7.02
N GLU A 35 1.71 -5.48 -7.26
CA GLU A 35 1.67 -4.32 -8.14
C GLU A 35 2.46 -3.13 -7.58
N LEU A 36 2.43 -2.92 -6.26
CA LEU A 36 3.24 -1.89 -5.61
C LEU A 36 4.72 -2.15 -5.83
N ALA A 37 5.18 -3.38 -5.61
CA ALA A 37 6.57 -3.74 -5.85
C ALA A 37 6.96 -3.59 -7.33
N ARG A 38 6.04 -3.96 -8.23
CA ARG A 38 6.26 -3.80 -9.68
C ARG A 38 6.39 -2.33 -10.07
N MET A 39 5.57 -1.46 -9.50
CA MET A 39 5.62 -0.02 -9.73
C MET A 39 6.98 0.56 -9.35
N MET A 40 7.51 0.15 -8.18
CA MET A 40 8.83 0.61 -7.74
C MET A 40 9.93 0.20 -8.74
N ARG A 41 9.82 -0.97 -9.32
CA ARG A 41 10.80 -1.49 -10.29
C ARG A 41 10.63 -0.85 -11.67
N GLU A 42 9.41 -0.80 -12.17
CA GLU A 42 9.14 -0.34 -13.54
C GLU A 42 9.23 1.18 -13.69
N HIS A 43 8.94 1.92 -12.62
CA HIS A 43 8.93 3.39 -12.62
C HIS A 43 10.07 3.99 -11.79
N GLU A 44 11.15 3.23 -11.59
CA GLU A 44 12.29 3.68 -10.81
C GLU A 44 12.82 5.03 -11.31
N ALA A 45 12.98 5.19 -12.61
CA ALA A 45 13.52 6.42 -13.20
C ALA A 45 12.61 7.63 -12.88
N ASP A 46 11.31 7.46 -12.90
CA ASP A 46 10.35 8.54 -12.60
C ASP A 46 10.44 8.96 -11.12
N PHE A 47 10.53 8.00 -10.21
CA PHE A 47 10.69 8.30 -8.79
C PHE A 47 12.03 8.97 -8.49
N VAL A 48 13.11 8.48 -9.11
CA VAL A 48 14.44 9.09 -8.95
C VAL A 48 14.42 10.54 -9.42
N ALA A 49 13.83 10.83 -10.58
CA ALA A 49 13.74 12.18 -11.10
C ALA A 49 12.91 13.09 -10.17
N ALA A 50 11.79 12.60 -9.66
CA ALA A 50 10.93 13.37 -8.78
C ALA A 50 11.62 13.72 -7.45
N LEU A 51 12.31 12.75 -6.83
CA LEU A 51 13.01 12.97 -5.57
C LEU A 51 14.23 13.87 -5.74
N GLN A 52 14.89 13.81 -6.89
CA GLN A 52 15.97 14.72 -7.18
C GLN A 52 15.44 16.15 -7.35
N ALA A 53 14.34 16.32 -8.05
CA ALA A 53 13.73 17.64 -8.27
C ALA A 53 13.27 18.27 -6.96
N ASP A 54 12.64 17.50 -6.08
CA ASP A 54 12.06 18.00 -4.84
C ASP A 54 13.07 18.12 -3.69
N LEU A 55 13.97 17.15 -3.57
CA LEU A 55 14.86 17.02 -2.42
C LEU A 55 16.34 16.98 -2.78
N HIS A 56 16.69 17.12 -4.05
CA HIS A 56 18.06 16.95 -4.56
C HIS A 56 18.70 15.63 -4.15
N LYS A 57 17.89 14.58 -4.02
CA LYS A 57 18.35 13.26 -3.57
C LYS A 57 19.03 12.51 -4.70
N GLY A 58 20.19 11.91 -4.43
CA GLY A 58 20.95 11.17 -5.43
C GLY A 58 20.25 9.87 -5.86
N SER A 59 20.52 9.41 -7.09
CA SER A 59 19.87 8.23 -7.66
C SER A 59 20.17 6.95 -6.87
N PHE A 60 21.41 6.77 -6.40
CA PHE A 60 21.81 5.60 -5.62
C PHE A 60 21.06 5.58 -4.27
N GLU A 61 21.02 6.70 -3.56
CA GLU A 61 20.32 6.82 -2.29
C GLU A 61 18.84 6.59 -2.45
N THR A 62 18.21 7.15 -3.51
CA THR A 62 16.81 6.96 -3.81
C THR A 62 16.48 5.50 -4.08
N ALA A 63 17.27 4.83 -4.92
CA ALA A 63 17.05 3.43 -5.23
C ALA A 63 17.19 2.53 -4.00
N LEU A 64 18.16 2.82 -3.15
CA LEU A 64 18.44 1.98 -1.97
C LEU A 64 17.50 2.26 -0.82
N SER A 65 17.34 3.53 -0.42
CA SER A 65 16.63 3.89 0.80
C SER A 65 15.13 4.15 0.61
N GLU A 66 14.71 4.52 -0.60
CA GLU A 66 13.29 4.78 -0.88
C GLU A 66 12.64 3.62 -1.62
N LEU A 67 13.05 3.37 -2.85
CA LEU A 67 12.39 2.38 -3.70
C LEU A 67 12.65 0.95 -3.23
N GLY A 68 13.89 0.63 -2.90
CA GLY A 68 14.26 -0.69 -2.39
C GLY A 68 13.56 -1.01 -1.07
N PHE A 69 13.43 -0.02 -0.21
CA PHE A 69 12.76 -0.18 1.08
C PHE A 69 11.27 -0.48 0.89
N VAL A 70 10.57 0.28 0.03
CA VAL A 70 9.15 0.06 -0.24
C VAL A 70 8.91 -1.32 -0.87
N ALA A 71 9.74 -1.70 -1.86
CA ALA A 71 9.63 -3.01 -2.49
C ALA A 71 9.87 -4.15 -1.50
N SER A 72 10.84 -3.98 -0.61
CA SER A 72 11.16 -4.95 0.45
C SER A 72 10.00 -5.12 1.44
N GLU A 73 9.39 -4.01 1.86
CA GLU A 73 8.24 -4.03 2.76
C GLU A 73 7.01 -4.68 2.11
N ALA A 74 6.78 -4.40 0.83
CA ALA A 74 5.68 -5.03 0.09
C ALA A 74 5.88 -6.55 0.01
N LYS A 75 7.11 -7.00 -0.23
CA LYS A 75 7.45 -8.42 -0.26
C LYS A 75 7.27 -9.08 1.10
N TYR A 76 7.71 -8.42 2.16
CA TYR A 76 7.54 -8.91 3.53
C TYR A 76 6.07 -9.05 3.88
N ALA A 77 5.28 -8.02 3.60
CA ALA A 77 3.84 -8.05 3.85
C ALA A 77 3.15 -9.17 3.06
N SER A 78 3.54 -9.39 1.80
CA SER A 78 2.99 -10.47 0.96
C SER A 78 3.23 -11.85 1.58
N LYS A 79 4.40 -12.06 2.19
CA LYS A 79 4.74 -13.34 2.84
C LYS A 79 3.91 -13.59 4.10
N HIS A 80 3.50 -12.54 4.80
CA HIS A 80 2.90 -12.67 6.12
C HIS A 80 1.41 -12.32 6.15
N LEU A 81 0.86 -11.79 5.07
CA LEU A 81 -0.52 -11.28 5.04
C LEU A 81 -1.55 -12.35 5.43
N ARG A 82 -1.41 -13.57 4.91
CA ARG A 82 -2.36 -14.65 5.22
C ARG A 82 -2.40 -14.94 6.72
N ARG A 83 -1.25 -14.93 7.37
CA ARG A 83 -1.16 -15.14 8.81
C ARG A 83 -1.74 -13.95 9.58
N TRP A 84 -1.40 -12.74 9.18
CA TRP A 84 -1.88 -11.53 9.86
C TRP A 84 -3.40 -11.36 9.76
N ALA A 85 -3.98 -11.79 8.66
CA ALA A 85 -5.41 -11.67 8.42
C ALA A 85 -6.25 -12.74 9.11
N ARG A 86 -5.63 -13.77 9.71
CA ARG A 86 -6.36 -14.83 10.40
C ARG A 86 -6.99 -14.32 11.69
N PRO A 87 -8.22 -14.77 12.02
CA PRO A 87 -8.79 -14.48 13.31
C PRO A 87 -7.90 -15.02 14.44
N LYS A 88 -7.75 -14.24 15.50
CA LYS A 88 -7.01 -14.64 16.68
C LYS A 88 -7.99 -14.83 17.83
N ARG A 89 -7.97 -16.01 18.42
CA ARG A 89 -8.80 -16.30 19.59
C ARG A 89 -8.19 -15.66 20.82
N VAL A 90 -9.04 -14.99 21.60
CA VAL A 90 -8.65 -14.40 22.88
C VAL A 90 -9.70 -14.79 23.91
N SER A 91 -9.28 -14.83 25.18
CA SER A 91 -10.21 -15.12 26.29
C SER A 91 -11.19 -13.98 26.44
N THR A 92 -12.45 -14.35 26.70
CA THR A 92 -13.48 -13.35 27.05
C THR A 92 -13.44 -13.15 28.56
N PRO A 93 -13.35 -11.88 29.06
CA PRO A 93 -13.47 -11.62 30.48
C PRO A 93 -14.83 -12.09 31.00
N MET A 94 -14.83 -12.69 32.20
CA MET A 94 -16.07 -13.20 32.80
C MET A 94 -17.17 -12.15 32.88
N MET A 95 -16.80 -10.90 33.15
CA MET A 95 -17.74 -9.79 33.27
C MET A 95 -18.34 -9.35 31.91
N ALA A 96 -17.84 -9.85 30.81
CA ALA A 96 -18.30 -9.50 29.47
C ALA A 96 -19.09 -10.62 28.78
N LEU A 97 -19.40 -11.68 29.52
CA LEU A 97 -20.21 -12.78 29.02
C LEU A 97 -21.69 -12.40 28.96
#